data_b32ec4e53d4e01663dbeaced288f8d6d
#
_entry.id   b32ec4e53d4e01663dbeaced288f8d6d
#
_cell.length_a   1.000
_cell.length_b   1.000
_cell.length_c   1.000
_cell.angle_alpha   90.00
_cell.angle_beta   90.00
_cell.angle_gamma   90.00
#
_symmetry.space_group_name_H-M   'P 1'
#
loop_
_entity.id
_entity.type
_entity.pdbx_description
1 polymer ?
#
loop_
_entity_poly.entity_id
_entity_poly.type
_entity_poly.pdbx_seq_one_letter_code
_entity_poly.pdbx_strand_id
1 'polypeptide(L)'
;MADLLCAISQKSELDWEAYRLEGFVDDTIAFADIDIINPRKDIFKHFIENYKEEYNIECTEENLSMLKNSNSDINIDMHELAQQGKTLGNLNNPSELVNMVSLSMLIRCDTFSILILGDSFPQEIYLSLIERGYSKENKLQVDFIKMSHHGSANNISNDLLDIIDCNKFIISTNGGKGYKHPHREAIANVLCHPERDYSHRVHFYFNYPLRTIVDYRDEEIFNKELD
;
A
#
# COMPACT_ATOMS: atom_id res chain seq x y z
N MET A 1 -0.90 19.38 6.58
CA MET A 1 -0.65 18.81 5.24
C MET A 1 -0.92 19.83 4.14
N ALA A 2 -2.05 20.55 4.14
CA ALA A 2 -2.34 21.60 3.15
C ALA A 2 -1.27 22.73 3.10
N ASP A 3 -0.76 23.16 4.24
CA ASP A 3 0.28 24.20 4.33
C ASP A 3 1.64 23.74 3.75
N LEU A 4 1.97 22.45 3.92
CA LEU A 4 3.17 21.85 3.33
C LEU A 4 3.06 21.75 1.80
N LEU A 5 1.89 21.33 1.29
CA LEU A 5 1.62 21.26 -0.14
C LEU A 5 1.61 22.67 -0.77
N CYS A 6 1.09 23.68 -0.07
CA CYS A 6 1.11 25.07 -0.50
C CYS A 6 2.54 25.63 -0.56
N ALA A 7 3.40 25.32 0.41
CA ALA A 7 4.81 25.69 0.42
C ALA A 7 5.59 25.01 -0.72
N ILE A 8 5.26 23.77 -1.03
CA ILE A 8 5.84 23.01 -2.14
C ILE A 8 5.44 23.61 -3.50
N SER A 9 4.16 24.00 -3.66
CA SER A 9 3.65 24.56 -4.92
C SER A 9 4.22 25.96 -5.28
N GLN A 10 4.78 26.68 -4.30
CA GLN A 10 5.37 27.98 -4.49
C GLN A 10 6.84 27.96 -4.96
N LYS A 11 7.50 26.80 -4.90
CA LYS A 11 8.85 26.61 -5.43
C LYS A 11 8.76 26.10 -6.86
N SER A 12 9.12 26.92 -7.83
CA SER A 12 9.04 26.63 -9.28
C SER A 12 10.01 25.54 -9.78
N GLU A 13 10.96 25.11 -8.95
CA GLU A 13 11.86 23.98 -9.21
C GLU A 13 11.83 23.06 -8.00
N LEU A 14 11.02 21.99 -8.10
CA LEU A 14 11.01 20.90 -7.15
C LEU A 14 12.27 20.05 -7.39
N ASP A 15 13.32 20.33 -6.64
CA ASP A 15 14.41 19.39 -6.49
C ASP A 15 13.99 18.27 -5.53
N TRP A 16 13.50 17.17 -6.11
CA TRP A 16 13.10 15.99 -5.34
C TRP A 16 14.25 15.39 -4.52
N GLU A 17 15.51 15.59 -4.93
CA GLU A 17 16.65 15.15 -4.15
C GLU A 17 16.85 15.99 -2.89
N ALA A 18 16.44 17.27 -2.92
CA ALA A 18 16.45 18.14 -1.73
C ALA A 18 15.31 17.81 -0.75
N TYR A 19 14.27 17.08 -1.18
CA TYR A 19 13.23 16.53 -0.29
C TYR A 19 13.57 15.15 0.28
N ARG A 20 14.74 14.58 0.01
CA ARG A 20 15.36 13.69 0.97
C ARG A 20 15.32 14.42 2.31
N LEU A 21 14.78 13.76 3.31
CA LEU A 21 14.50 14.29 4.66
C LEU A 21 15.72 14.91 5.38
N GLU A 22 16.67 15.52 4.68
CA GLU A 22 17.86 16.19 5.22
C GLU A 22 17.53 17.30 6.22
N GLY A 23 16.29 17.81 6.24
CA GLY A 23 15.82 18.78 7.22
C GLY A 23 14.96 18.21 8.35
N PHE A 24 14.65 16.90 8.35
CA PHE A 24 13.84 16.24 9.38
C PHE A 24 14.55 15.08 10.07
N VAL A 25 15.75 14.74 9.66
CA VAL A 25 16.57 13.77 10.39
C VAL A 25 17.17 14.51 11.57
N ASP A 26 16.51 14.45 12.72
CA ASP A 26 17.14 14.64 14.00
C ASP A 26 18.34 13.66 14.04
N ASP A 27 19.53 14.14 14.42
CA ASP A 27 20.75 13.31 14.55
C ASP A 27 20.55 12.05 15.42
N THR A 28 19.41 11.95 16.11
CA THR A 28 18.97 10.75 16.84
C THR A 28 18.38 9.65 15.96
N ILE A 29 18.06 9.91 14.68
CA ILE A 29 17.61 8.89 13.70
C ILE A 29 18.77 8.41 12.81
N ALA A 30 20.00 8.63 13.23
CA ALA A 30 21.24 8.25 12.51
C ALA A 30 21.41 6.74 12.22
N PHE A 31 20.40 5.91 12.52
CA PHE A 31 20.43 4.45 12.37
C PHE A 31 19.53 3.92 11.25
N ALA A 32 18.85 4.78 10.50
CA ALA A 32 17.95 4.34 9.43
C ALA A 32 18.27 5.03 8.11
N ASP A 33 18.39 4.23 7.06
CA ASP A 33 18.35 4.69 5.67
C ASP A 33 16.90 4.71 5.21
N ILE A 34 16.41 5.87 4.75
CA ILE A 34 15.03 6.06 4.31
C ILE A 34 15.03 6.42 2.82
N ASP A 35 14.48 5.53 2.00
CA ASP A 35 14.28 5.77 0.57
C ASP A 35 12.77 6.01 0.31
N ILE A 36 12.43 7.16 -0.25
CA ILE A 36 11.06 7.47 -0.66
C ILE A 36 10.75 6.78 -1.98
N ILE A 37 9.85 5.81 -1.92
CA ILE A 37 9.43 5.00 -3.06
C ILE A 37 8.32 5.68 -3.86
N ASN A 38 7.37 6.33 -3.19
CA ASN A 38 6.24 7.05 -3.79
C ASN A 38 5.95 8.32 -2.97
N PRO A 39 5.47 9.42 -3.58
CA PRO A 39 4.98 9.52 -4.95
C PRO A 39 6.09 9.60 -5.99
N ARG A 40 5.82 9.07 -7.17
CA ARG A 40 6.66 9.29 -8.35
C ARG A 40 6.52 10.74 -8.82
N LYS A 41 7.60 11.29 -9.36
CA LYS A 41 7.69 12.72 -9.72
C LYS A 41 6.62 13.16 -10.73
N ASP A 42 6.34 12.32 -11.73
CA ASP A 42 5.35 12.59 -12.77
C ASP A 42 3.92 12.62 -12.22
N ILE A 43 3.56 11.64 -11.38
CA ILE A 43 2.25 11.56 -10.73
C ILE A 43 2.06 12.71 -9.75
N PHE A 44 3.09 13.05 -8.98
CA PHE A 44 3.02 14.15 -8.03
C PHE A 44 2.87 15.51 -8.74
N LYS A 45 3.56 15.70 -9.87
CA LYS A 45 3.40 16.90 -10.70
C LYS A 45 1.97 17.01 -11.22
N HIS A 46 1.42 15.91 -11.76
CA HIS A 46 0.04 15.86 -12.23
C HIS A 46 -0.94 16.18 -11.09
N PHE A 47 -0.72 15.62 -9.89
CA PHE A 47 -1.53 15.93 -8.71
C PHE A 47 -1.53 17.42 -8.38
N ILE A 48 -0.36 18.08 -8.32
CA ILE A 48 -0.26 19.50 -7.99
C ILE A 48 -0.97 20.36 -9.04
N GLU A 49 -0.83 20.05 -10.33
CA GLU A 49 -1.45 20.79 -11.41
C GLU A 49 -2.99 20.73 -11.34
N ASN A 50 -3.54 19.59 -10.95
CA ASN A 50 -4.98 19.35 -10.90
C ASN A 50 -5.62 19.59 -9.51
N TYR A 51 -4.80 19.61 -8.45
CA TYR A 51 -5.29 19.76 -7.07
C TYR A 51 -6.12 21.02 -6.82
N LYS A 52 -5.83 22.12 -7.50
CA LYS A 52 -6.50 23.42 -7.31
C LYS A 52 -7.89 23.48 -7.90
N GLU A 53 -8.22 22.64 -8.87
CA GLU A 53 -9.49 22.73 -9.61
C GLU A 53 -10.59 21.82 -9.05
N GLU A 54 -10.23 20.73 -8.36
CA GLU A 54 -11.19 19.64 -8.06
C GLU A 54 -11.52 19.42 -6.58
N TYR A 55 -10.91 20.13 -5.64
CA TYR A 55 -11.10 19.86 -4.20
C TYR A 55 -12.40 20.42 -3.59
N ASN A 56 -13.37 20.81 -4.39
CA ASN A 56 -14.76 21.04 -3.99
C ASN A 56 -15.64 19.80 -4.19
N ILE A 57 -15.12 18.61 -3.90
CA ILE A 57 -15.91 17.38 -3.96
C ILE A 57 -16.82 17.34 -2.74
N GLU A 58 -18.08 17.68 -2.92
CA GLU A 58 -19.14 17.31 -1.99
C GLU A 58 -19.19 15.77 -1.90
N CYS A 59 -19.07 15.22 -0.69
CA CYS A 59 -19.33 13.83 -0.43
C CYS A 59 -20.82 13.54 -0.69
N THR A 60 -21.15 13.13 -1.90
CA THR A 60 -22.51 12.73 -2.23
C THR A 60 -22.75 11.29 -1.78
N GLU A 61 -24.00 10.95 -1.42
CA GLU A 61 -24.39 9.58 -1.04
C GLU A 61 -24.12 8.57 -2.17
N GLU A 62 -24.06 9.04 -3.41
CA GLU A 62 -23.76 8.23 -4.61
C GLU A 62 -22.30 7.76 -4.64
N ASN A 63 -21.35 8.62 -4.23
CA ASN A 63 -19.94 8.24 -4.10
C ASN A 63 -19.72 7.25 -2.95
N LEU A 64 -20.49 7.35 -1.87
CA LEU A 64 -20.48 6.39 -0.75
C LEU A 64 -21.10 5.05 -1.14
N SER A 65 -22.05 5.00 -2.09
CA SER A 65 -22.66 3.76 -2.55
C SER A 65 -21.74 2.90 -3.42
N MET A 66 -20.86 3.52 -4.20
CA MET A 66 -19.84 2.80 -4.98
C MET A 66 -18.80 2.10 -4.10
N LEU A 67 -18.56 2.61 -2.90
CA LEU A 67 -17.63 2.03 -1.93
C LEU A 67 -18.23 0.83 -1.18
N LYS A 68 -19.54 0.61 -1.24
CA LYS A 68 -20.23 -0.48 -0.53
C LYS A 68 -20.18 -1.84 -1.22
N ASN A 69 -19.67 -1.93 -2.44
CA ASN A 69 -19.79 -3.13 -3.27
C ASN A 69 -18.56 -4.06 -3.25
N SER A 70 -17.61 -3.89 -2.35
CA SER A 70 -16.58 -4.90 -2.11
C SER A 70 -17.08 -5.97 -1.13
N ASN A 71 -18.14 -6.67 -1.48
CA ASN A 71 -18.51 -7.90 -0.79
C ASN A 71 -17.62 -9.01 -1.35
N SER A 72 -16.45 -9.20 -0.74
CA SER A 72 -15.72 -10.44 -0.94
C SER A 72 -16.64 -11.58 -0.52
N ASP A 73 -17.05 -12.40 -1.47
CA ASP A 73 -17.87 -13.57 -1.16
C ASP A 73 -17.00 -14.57 -0.39
N ILE A 74 -17.33 -14.78 0.86
CA ILE A 74 -16.63 -15.69 1.74
C ILE A 74 -16.62 -17.14 1.23
N ASN A 75 -17.49 -17.48 0.29
CA ASN A 75 -17.58 -18.81 -0.29
C ASN A 75 -16.65 -18.99 -1.50
N ILE A 76 -16.03 -17.94 -2.02
CA ILE A 76 -15.09 -18.04 -3.14
C ILE A 76 -13.76 -18.58 -2.64
N ASP A 77 -13.19 -19.52 -3.40
CA ASP A 77 -11.87 -20.08 -3.13
C ASP A 77 -10.77 -19.02 -3.16
N MET A 78 -9.76 -19.14 -2.30
CA MET A 78 -8.68 -18.16 -2.17
C MET A 78 -7.84 -18.04 -3.45
N HIS A 79 -7.62 -19.12 -4.19
CA HIS A 79 -6.89 -19.09 -5.47
C HIS A 79 -7.69 -18.36 -6.56
N GLU A 80 -9.01 -18.48 -6.55
CA GLU A 80 -9.88 -17.74 -7.46
C GLU A 80 -9.90 -16.24 -7.12
N LEU A 81 -9.97 -15.91 -5.82
CA LEU A 81 -9.89 -14.53 -5.34
C LEU A 81 -8.56 -13.85 -5.72
N ALA A 82 -7.45 -14.56 -5.62
CA ALA A 82 -6.12 -14.05 -5.97
C ALA A 82 -5.99 -13.65 -7.46
N GLN A 83 -6.87 -14.13 -8.33
CA GLN A 83 -6.88 -13.79 -9.74
C GLN A 83 -7.72 -12.54 -10.06
N GLN A 84 -8.47 -12.02 -9.10
CA GLN A 84 -9.43 -10.92 -9.32
C GLN A 84 -8.82 -9.51 -9.08
N GLY A 85 -7.57 -9.43 -8.67
CA GLY A 85 -6.92 -8.17 -8.30
C GLY A 85 -6.87 -7.14 -9.44
N LYS A 86 -7.35 -5.94 -9.18
CA LYS A 86 -7.21 -4.76 -10.05
C LYS A 86 -6.23 -3.79 -9.42
N THR A 87 -5.34 -3.25 -10.23
CA THR A 87 -4.12 -2.65 -9.71
C THR A 87 -3.78 -1.29 -10.30
N LEU A 88 -4.61 -0.80 -11.22
CA LEU A 88 -4.42 0.49 -11.89
C LEU A 88 -5.33 1.53 -11.27
N GLY A 89 -4.74 2.58 -10.72
CA GLY A 89 -5.44 3.79 -10.33
C GLY A 89 -5.86 4.62 -11.56
N ASN A 90 -6.93 5.38 -11.42
CA ASN A 90 -7.41 6.28 -12.44
C ASN A 90 -6.98 7.72 -12.13
N LEU A 91 -6.06 8.28 -12.91
CA LEU A 91 -5.56 9.66 -12.78
C LEU A 91 -6.66 10.72 -12.87
N ASN A 92 -7.77 10.41 -13.53
CA ASN A 92 -8.92 11.31 -13.65
C ASN A 92 -9.91 11.18 -12.50
N ASN A 93 -9.68 10.26 -11.55
CA ASN A 93 -10.48 10.14 -10.34
C ASN A 93 -9.77 10.84 -9.19
N PRO A 94 -10.27 11.96 -8.68
CA PRO A 94 -9.59 12.74 -7.65
C PRO A 94 -9.29 11.96 -6.37
N SER A 95 -10.19 11.08 -5.93
CA SER A 95 -9.99 10.28 -4.73
C SER A 95 -8.91 9.21 -4.92
N GLU A 96 -8.80 8.65 -6.11
CA GLU A 96 -7.73 7.70 -6.44
C GLU A 96 -6.39 8.43 -6.64
N LEU A 97 -6.41 9.61 -7.25
CA LEU A 97 -5.21 10.43 -7.44
C LEU A 97 -4.57 10.81 -6.10
N VAL A 98 -5.36 11.11 -5.06
CA VAL A 98 -4.85 11.32 -3.69
C VAL A 98 -4.12 10.09 -3.17
N ASN A 99 -4.66 8.90 -3.39
CA ASN A 99 -4.01 7.66 -2.99
C ASN A 99 -2.76 7.35 -3.83
N MET A 100 -2.77 7.69 -5.12
CA MET A 100 -1.61 7.51 -6.00
C MET A 100 -0.40 8.33 -5.54
N VAL A 101 -0.60 9.50 -4.92
CA VAL A 101 0.47 10.32 -4.34
C VAL A 101 0.72 10.06 -2.86
N SER A 102 0.14 9.01 -2.30
CA SER A 102 0.39 8.63 -0.91
C SER A 102 1.86 8.27 -0.70
N LEU A 103 2.40 8.71 0.43
CA LEU A 103 3.81 8.50 0.76
C LEU A 103 4.09 7.01 1.01
N SER A 104 5.03 6.46 0.26
CA SER A 104 5.58 5.13 0.47
C SER A 104 7.08 5.20 0.70
N MET A 105 7.58 4.42 1.64
CA MET A 105 8.97 4.48 2.10
C MET A 105 9.55 3.09 2.28
N LEU A 106 10.80 2.94 1.91
CA LEU A 106 11.64 1.82 2.30
C LEU A 106 12.59 2.30 3.40
N ILE A 107 12.46 1.74 4.58
CA ILE A 107 13.29 2.05 5.74
C ILE A 107 14.19 0.86 6.01
N ARG A 108 15.50 1.09 6.07
CA ARG A 108 16.51 0.09 6.42
C ARG A 108 17.23 0.52 7.69
N CYS A 109 17.22 -0.34 8.68
CA CYS A 109 18.01 -0.22 9.90
C CYS A 109 19.06 -1.34 9.92
N ASP A 110 20.01 -1.27 10.82
CA ASP A 110 21.05 -2.32 10.95
C ASP A 110 20.49 -3.72 11.20
N THR A 111 19.31 -3.82 11.81
CA THR A 111 18.72 -5.09 12.24
C THR A 111 17.47 -5.51 11.52
N PHE A 112 16.83 -4.61 10.77
CA PHE A 112 15.62 -4.93 9.99
C PHE A 112 15.37 -3.90 8.88
N SER A 113 14.52 -4.29 7.96
CA SER A 113 14.03 -3.44 6.87
C SER A 113 12.50 -3.53 6.75
N ILE A 114 11.87 -2.42 6.41
CA ILE A 114 10.42 -2.35 6.24
C ILE A 114 10.05 -1.50 5.03
N LEU A 115 9.14 -2.02 4.20
CA LEU A 115 8.50 -1.29 3.12
C LEU A 115 7.12 -0.83 3.58
N ILE A 116 6.93 0.48 3.72
CA ILE A 116 5.67 1.11 4.10
C ILE A 116 5.00 1.64 2.84
N LEU A 117 3.82 1.12 2.49
CA LEU A 117 3.16 1.42 1.21
C LEU A 117 2.14 2.56 1.27
N GLY A 118 1.87 3.14 2.45
CA GLY A 118 0.83 4.16 2.60
C GLY A 118 -0.53 3.66 2.09
N ASP A 119 -1.17 4.43 1.23
CA ASP A 119 -2.39 4.06 0.50
C ASP A 119 -2.15 3.99 -1.02
N SER A 120 -0.88 3.91 -1.44
CA SER A 120 -0.44 3.93 -2.83
C SER A 120 -0.98 2.75 -3.63
N PHE A 121 -1.20 2.97 -4.92
CA PHE A 121 -1.52 1.89 -5.85
C PHE A 121 -0.29 1.04 -6.16
N PRO A 122 -0.44 -0.27 -6.33
CA PRO A 122 0.67 -1.19 -6.53
C PRO A 122 1.47 -0.91 -7.80
N GLN A 123 0.82 -0.39 -8.84
CA GLN A 123 1.49 -0.02 -10.10
C GLN A 123 2.54 1.08 -9.89
N GLU A 124 2.24 2.10 -9.05
CA GLU A 124 3.18 3.18 -8.79
C GLU A 124 4.40 2.68 -8.02
N ILE A 125 4.18 1.82 -7.04
CA ILE A 125 5.26 1.17 -6.28
C ILE A 125 6.09 0.27 -7.19
N TYR A 126 5.44 -0.56 -8.01
CA TYR A 126 6.11 -1.46 -8.97
C TYR A 126 7.04 -0.68 -9.90
N LEU A 127 6.53 0.36 -10.57
CA LEU A 127 7.32 1.17 -11.50
C LEU A 127 8.50 1.85 -10.79
N SER A 128 8.27 2.36 -9.59
CA SER A 128 9.31 3.00 -8.79
C SER A 128 10.42 2.02 -8.38
N LEU A 129 10.07 0.77 -8.06
CA LEU A 129 11.03 -0.28 -7.74
C LEU A 129 11.79 -0.77 -8.99
N ILE A 130 11.13 -0.88 -10.14
CA ILE A 130 11.78 -1.20 -11.42
C ILE A 130 12.81 -0.11 -11.77
N GLU A 131 12.49 1.15 -11.63
CA GLU A 131 13.42 2.28 -11.85
C GLU A 131 14.67 2.21 -10.95
N ARG A 132 14.56 1.56 -9.79
CA ARG A 132 15.66 1.29 -8.84
C ARG A 132 16.43 0.00 -9.13
N GLY A 133 16.08 -0.72 -10.22
CA GLY A 133 16.76 -1.93 -10.66
C GLY A 133 16.26 -3.22 -10.02
N TYR A 134 15.13 -3.20 -9.30
CA TYR A 134 14.51 -4.44 -8.81
C TYR A 134 13.77 -5.14 -9.95
N SER A 135 13.77 -6.47 -9.93
CA SER A 135 13.12 -7.33 -10.93
C SER A 135 12.77 -8.69 -10.31
N LYS A 136 12.18 -9.58 -11.09
CA LYS A 136 11.95 -10.98 -10.65
C LYS A 136 13.25 -11.71 -10.32
N GLU A 137 14.33 -11.41 -11.02
CA GLU A 137 15.65 -11.98 -10.83
C GLU A 137 16.45 -11.28 -9.71
N ASN A 138 16.09 -10.03 -9.41
CA ASN A 138 16.74 -9.20 -8.40
C ASN A 138 15.67 -8.58 -7.47
N LYS A 139 15.05 -9.42 -6.65
CA LYS A 139 13.96 -9.01 -5.79
C LYS A 139 14.41 -8.08 -4.66
N LEU A 140 13.56 -7.11 -4.32
CA LEU A 140 13.71 -6.32 -3.11
C LEU A 140 13.53 -7.23 -1.88
N GLN A 141 14.58 -7.40 -1.09
CA GLN A 141 14.53 -8.13 0.18
C GLN A 141 14.11 -7.19 1.31
N VAL A 142 13.02 -7.51 2.00
CA VAL A 142 12.59 -6.77 3.19
C VAL A 142 12.04 -7.71 4.25
N ASP A 143 12.24 -7.35 5.52
CA ASP A 143 11.71 -8.13 6.64
C ASP A 143 10.21 -7.96 6.81
N PHE A 144 9.69 -6.77 6.53
CA PHE A 144 8.29 -6.44 6.70
C PHE A 144 7.76 -5.62 5.53
N ILE A 145 6.48 -5.84 5.20
CA ILE A 145 5.69 -4.94 4.36
C ILE A 145 4.49 -4.45 5.17
N LYS A 146 4.35 -3.14 5.38
CA LYS A 146 3.08 -2.56 5.79
C LYS A 146 2.21 -2.45 4.55
N MET A 147 1.17 -3.27 4.48
CA MET A 147 0.27 -3.35 3.32
C MET A 147 -0.39 -2.01 3.04
N SER A 148 -0.54 -1.72 1.75
CA SER A 148 -1.19 -0.51 1.28
C SER A 148 -2.67 -0.49 1.65
N HIS A 149 -3.18 0.71 1.90
CA HIS A 149 -4.60 1.03 2.06
C HIS A 149 -5.33 0.00 2.95
N HIS A 150 -4.74 -0.29 4.13
CA HIS A 150 -5.30 -1.19 5.14
C HIS A 150 -5.54 -2.64 4.67
N GLY A 151 -4.89 -3.07 3.59
CA GLY A 151 -5.14 -4.37 2.95
C GLY A 151 -6.33 -4.34 1.99
N SER A 152 -6.50 -3.24 1.25
CA SER A 152 -7.48 -3.14 0.18
C SER A 152 -7.12 -4.06 -0.99
N ALA A 153 -8.11 -4.70 -1.60
CA ALA A 153 -7.95 -5.57 -2.77
C ALA A 153 -7.36 -4.83 -3.99
N ASN A 154 -7.59 -3.52 -4.10
CA ASN A 154 -7.11 -2.72 -5.21
C ASN A 154 -5.65 -2.26 -5.03
N ASN A 155 -5.05 -2.49 -3.87
CA ASN A 155 -3.75 -1.95 -3.50
C ASN A 155 -2.67 -3.03 -3.37
N ILE A 156 -2.86 -4.17 -4.00
CA ILE A 156 -1.88 -5.25 -4.13
C ILE A 156 -1.97 -5.87 -5.52
N SER A 157 -0.84 -6.33 -6.08
CA SER A 157 -0.80 -7.02 -7.37
C SER A 157 0.26 -8.10 -7.40
N ASN A 158 0.07 -9.06 -8.29
CA ASN A 158 1.07 -10.09 -8.54
C ASN A 158 2.38 -9.49 -9.06
N ASP A 159 2.31 -8.51 -9.99
CA ASP A 159 3.51 -7.85 -10.52
C ASP A 159 4.36 -7.23 -9.40
N LEU A 160 3.72 -6.59 -8.42
CA LEU A 160 4.45 -6.05 -7.26
C LEU A 160 5.04 -7.15 -6.39
N LEU A 161 4.29 -8.22 -6.13
CA LEU A 161 4.76 -9.37 -5.33
C LEU A 161 5.87 -10.15 -6.04
N ASP A 162 5.88 -10.17 -7.37
CA ASP A 162 6.92 -10.82 -8.16
C ASP A 162 8.33 -10.27 -7.92
N ILE A 163 8.43 -8.96 -7.60
CA ILE A 163 9.70 -8.24 -7.45
C ILE A 163 10.10 -7.96 -6.00
N ILE A 164 9.31 -8.46 -5.04
CA ILE A 164 9.60 -8.32 -3.61
C ILE A 164 9.67 -9.71 -2.97
N ASP A 165 10.65 -9.91 -2.10
CA ASP A 165 10.75 -11.09 -1.25
C ASP A 165 10.48 -10.70 0.20
N CYS A 166 9.33 -11.11 0.70
CA CYS A 166 8.87 -10.86 2.07
C CYS A 166 7.81 -11.90 2.47
N ASN A 167 7.87 -12.33 3.71
CA ASN A 167 6.88 -13.24 4.28
C ASN A 167 6.16 -12.69 5.52
N LYS A 168 6.39 -11.40 5.88
CA LYS A 168 5.80 -10.75 7.04
C LYS A 168 5.07 -9.48 6.64
N PHE A 169 3.76 -9.47 6.80
CA PHE A 169 2.88 -8.40 6.37
C PHE A 169 2.18 -7.76 7.57
N ILE A 170 2.23 -6.42 7.65
CA ILE A 170 1.56 -5.63 8.67
C ILE A 170 0.29 -5.04 8.07
N ILE A 171 -0.84 -5.28 8.70
CA ILE A 171 -2.14 -4.73 8.34
C ILE A 171 -2.62 -3.84 9.47
N SER A 172 -2.64 -2.54 9.21
CA SER A 172 -3.12 -1.53 10.16
C SER A 172 -4.55 -1.14 9.79
N THR A 173 -5.52 -1.67 10.51
CA THR A 173 -6.95 -1.41 10.28
C THR A 173 -7.76 -1.65 11.55
N ASN A 174 -8.89 -0.98 11.67
CA ASN A 174 -9.91 -1.26 12.69
C ASN A 174 -11.13 -2.00 12.10
N GLY A 175 -10.99 -2.55 10.90
CA GLY A 175 -12.05 -3.25 10.19
C GLY A 175 -13.06 -2.34 9.47
N GLY A 176 -13.10 -1.06 9.75
CA GLY A 176 -13.94 -0.01 9.19
C GLY A 176 -15.40 -0.40 8.91
N LYS A 177 -16.38 0.30 9.45
CA LYS A 177 -17.81 -0.07 9.33
C LYS A 177 -18.34 -0.17 7.88
N GLY A 178 -17.65 0.41 6.90
CA GLY A 178 -18.05 0.43 5.48
C GLY A 178 -17.13 -0.34 4.55
N TYR A 179 -15.83 -0.33 4.82
CA TYR A 179 -14.81 -0.84 3.90
C TYR A 179 -14.39 -2.27 4.18
N LYS A 180 -14.60 -2.79 5.38
CA LYS A 180 -14.28 -4.15 5.82
C LYS A 180 -12.84 -4.59 5.49
N HIS A 181 -11.88 -3.68 5.65
CA HIS A 181 -10.47 -4.04 5.47
C HIS A 181 -9.96 -4.96 6.60
N PRO A 182 -9.04 -5.89 6.30
CA PRO A 182 -8.52 -6.19 4.96
C PRO A 182 -9.53 -6.95 4.11
N HIS A 183 -9.45 -6.78 2.78
CA HIS A 183 -10.23 -7.60 1.86
C HIS A 183 -9.61 -9.00 1.75
N ARG A 184 -10.46 -10.02 1.58
CA ARG A 184 -10.01 -11.41 1.40
C ARG A 184 -9.11 -11.56 0.18
N GLU A 185 -9.39 -10.81 -0.89
CA GLU A 185 -8.61 -10.77 -2.12
C GLU A 185 -7.17 -10.33 -1.86
N ALA A 186 -6.96 -9.34 -0.98
CA ALA A 186 -5.62 -8.88 -0.63
C ALA A 186 -4.82 -9.97 0.10
N ILE A 187 -5.45 -10.69 1.01
CA ILE A 187 -4.85 -11.83 1.70
C ILE A 187 -4.60 -12.98 0.72
N ALA A 188 -5.58 -13.27 -0.15
CA ALA A 188 -5.47 -14.31 -1.17
C ALA A 188 -4.31 -14.05 -2.14
N ASN A 189 -4.13 -12.80 -2.61
CA ASN A 189 -3.01 -12.44 -3.48
C ASN A 189 -1.66 -12.77 -2.83
N VAL A 190 -1.51 -12.52 -1.53
CA VAL A 190 -0.26 -12.86 -0.82
C VAL A 190 -0.12 -14.37 -0.63
N LEU A 191 -1.16 -15.05 -0.15
CA LEU A 191 -1.11 -16.47 0.20
C LEU A 191 -1.00 -17.39 -1.02
N CYS A 192 -1.68 -17.04 -2.11
CA CYS A 192 -1.77 -17.85 -3.32
C CYS A 192 -0.89 -17.33 -4.46
N HIS A 193 0.05 -16.41 -4.17
CA HIS A 193 0.97 -15.89 -5.18
C HIS A 193 1.80 -17.03 -5.77
N PRO A 194 1.82 -17.23 -7.09
CA PRO A 194 2.43 -18.40 -7.72
C PRO A 194 3.96 -18.50 -7.51
N GLU A 195 4.63 -17.34 -7.44
CA GLU A 195 6.09 -17.27 -7.26
C GLU A 195 6.51 -17.19 -5.78
N ARG A 196 5.57 -17.41 -4.84
CA ARG A 196 5.87 -17.43 -3.43
C ARG A 196 6.68 -18.67 -3.06
N ASP A 197 7.64 -18.52 -2.16
CA ASP A 197 8.27 -19.67 -1.51
C ASP A 197 7.32 -20.31 -0.49
N TYR A 198 6.70 -21.42 -0.88
CA TYR A 198 5.77 -22.17 -0.04
C TYR A 198 6.43 -22.95 1.10
N SER A 199 7.78 -23.02 1.15
CA SER A 199 8.51 -23.60 2.28
C SER A 199 8.52 -22.69 3.50
N HIS A 200 8.27 -21.39 3.30
CA HIS A 200 8.19 -20.40 4.36
C HIS A 200 6.75 -20.01 4.66
N ARG A 201 6.44 -19.88 5.95
CA ARG A 201 5.14 -19.38 6.41
C ARG A 201 5.01 -17.88 6.13
N VAL A 202 3.79 -17.45 5.78
CA VAL A 202 3.43 -16.04 5.72
C VAL A 202 2.84 -15.64 7.07
N HIS A 203 3.30 -14.50 7.60
CA HIS A 203 2.85 -13.95 8.86
C HIS A 203 2.11 -12.64 8.60
N PHE A 204 0.88 -12.53 9.14
CA PHE A 204 0.13 -11.28 9.14
C PHE A 204 0.07 -10.72 10.56
N TYR A 205 0.51 -9.48 10.72
CA TYR A 205 0.49 -8.75 11.98
C TYR A 205 -0.59 -7.69 11.95
N PHE A 206 -1.48 -7.71 12.93
CA PHE A 206 -2.60 -6.78 13.02
C PHE A 206 -2.44 -5.87 14.24
N ASN A 207 -2.86 -4.61 14.11
CA ASN A 207 -2.87 -3.64 15.21
C ASN A 207 -4.12 -3.74 16.09
N TYR A 208 -5.11 -4.55 15.70
CA TYR A 208 -6.31 -4.87 16.48
C TYR A 208 -6.51 -6.40 16.55
N PRO A 209 -7.22 -6.90 17.56
CA PRO A 209 -7.59 -8.32 17.61
C PRO A 209 -8.40 -8.73 16.38
N LEU A 210 -8.10 -9.88 15.78
CA LEU A 210 -8.75 -10.40 14.56
C LEU A 210 -10.28 -10.40 14.69
N ARG A 211 -10.84 -10.82 15.84
CA ARG A 211 -12.28 -10.82 16.10
C ARG A 211 -12.98 -9.46 15.93
N THR A 212 -12.23 -8.36 15.89
CA THR A 212 -12.78 -7.01 15.68
C THR A 212 -12.62 -6.51 14.25
N ILE A 213 -11.81 -7.20 13.46
CA ILE A 213 -11.39 -6.78 12.12
C ILE A 213 -12.08 -7.61 11.03
N VAL A 214 -12.02 -8.93 11.14
CA VAL A 214 -12.49 -9.86 10.11
C VAL A 214 -13.83 -10.50 10.50
N ASP A 215 -14.58 -10.97 9.51
CA ASP A 215 -15.75 -11.79 9.74
C ASP A 215 -15.33 -13.08 10.47
N TYR A 216 -16.18 -13.57 11.37
CA TYR A 216 -15.92 -14.77 12.19
C TYR A 216 -15.45 -15.99 11.36
N ARG A 217 -15.97 -16.14 10.15
CA ARG A 217 -15.57 -17.22 9.25
C ARG A 217 -14.17 -17.06 8.67
N ASP A 218 -13.69 -15.85 8.55
CA ASP A 218 -12.34 -15.55 8.08
C ASP A 218 -11.30 -15.70 9.20
N GLU A 219 -11.69 -15.62 10.46
CA GLU A 219 -10.80 -15.94 11.59
C GLU A 219 -10.18 -17.33 11.47
N GLU A 220 -10.93 -18.32 10.94
CA GLU A 220 -10.43 -19.68 10.75
C GLU A 220 -9.22 -19.74 9.80
N ILE A 221 -9.10 -18.81 8.87
CA ILE A 221 -7.96 -18.76 7.94
C ILE A 221 -6.68 -18.40 8.67
N PHE A 222 -6.77 -17.54 9.69
CA PHE A 222 -5.63 -17.05 10.44
C PHE A 222 -5.30 -17.87 11.69
N ASN A 223 -6.30 -18.56 12.27
CA ASN A 223 -6.14 -19.23 13.56
C ASN A 223 -5.66 -20.68 13.47
N LYS A 224 -5.67 -21.30 12.32
CA LYS A 224 -5.28 -22.72 12.18
C LYS A 224 -3.80 -23.00 12.40
N GLU A 225 -2.99 -21.99 12.66
CA GLU A 225 -1.54 -22.11 12.74
C GLU A 225 -0.91 -21.47 13.98
N LEU A 226 -1.70 -21.02 14.94
CA LEU A 226 -1.19 -20.45 16.19
C LEU A 226 -1.09 -21.46 17.34
N ASP A 227 -1.38 -22.71 17.08
CA ASP A 227 -1.23 -23.82 18.03
C ASP A 227 0.09 -24.58 17.82
#